data_f42cc2f3a7d701ed51996a0b86a02c60
#
_entry.id   f42cc2f3a7d701ed51996a0b86a02c60
#
_cell.length_a   1.000
_cell.length_b   1.000
_cell.length_c   1.000
_cell.angle_alpha   90.00
_cell.angle_beta   90.00
_cell.angle_gamma   90.00
#
_symmetry.space_group_name_H-M   'P 1'
#
loop_
_entity.id
_entity.type
_entity.pdbx_description
1 polymer ?
#
loop_
_entity_poly.entity_id
_entity_poly.type
_entity_poly.pdbx_seq_one_letter_code
_entity_poly.pdbx_strand_id
1 'polypeptide(L)'
;MDGLAGAEPEILEKLDRNLATAKGVESLAVPVKYTAKGGFASNSKVASQEQFGDMMWYVNCKAKEIGGKILGGNTEVNPFEQQKENACVYCPYRSVCGFDEKVPGYRYRRLVPYKTEEIWEKLKEYRENPEKERFKHGRFMDKGAAESH
;
A
#
# COMPACT_ATOMS: atom_id res chain seq x y z
N MET A 1 1.07 -9.99 13.68
CA MET A 1 1.84 -8.74 13.72
C MET A 1 1.87 -8.17 12.31
N ASP A 2 1.52 -6.89 12.15
CA ASP A 2 1.53 -6.21 10.85
C ASP A 2 2.71 -5.25 10.78
N GLY A 3 3.35 -5.21 9.61
CA GLY A 3 4.52 -4.38 9.36
C GLY A 3 5.39 -4.95 8.26
N LEU A 4 6.43 -4.20 7.90
CA LEU A 4 7.46 -4.59 6.95
C LEU A 4 8.81 -4.33 7.61
N ALA A 5 9.72 -5.29 7.56
CA ALA A 5 11.05 -5.17 8.13
C ALA A 5 12.12 -5.14 7.02
N GLY A 6 13.24 -4.47 7.27
CA GLY A 6 14.41 -4.56 6.40
C GLY A 6 14.97 -5.98 6.41
N ALA A 7 15.45 -6.43 5.26
CA ALA A 7 15.98 -7.79 5.08
C ALA A 7 17.42 -7.96 5.60
N GLU A 8 18.03 -6.91 6.18
CA GLU A 8 19.39 -6.95 6.69
C GLU A 8 19.48 -7.77 7.99
N PRO A 9 20.21 -8.90 7.99
CA PRO A 9 20.28 -9.78 9.17
C PRO A 9 20.80 -9.08 10.43
N GLU A 10 21.79 -8.20 10.29
CA GLU A 10 22.37 -7.46 11.41
C GLU A 10 21.36 -6.55 12.12
N ILE A 11 20.40 -5.98 11.36
CA ILE A 11 19.34 -5.14 11.91
C ILE A 11 18.30 -6.02 12.59
N LEU A 12 17.90 -7.11 11.95
CA LEU A 12 16.90 -8.03 12.47
C LEU A 12 17.35 -8.69 13.79
N GLU A 13 18.61 -9.07 13.89
CA GLU A 13 19.21 -9.62 15.12
C GLU A 13 19.26 -8.62 16.28
N LYS A 14 19.41 -7.33 15.98
CA LYS A 14 19.32 -6.25 16.99
C LYS A 14 17.87 -6.01 17.44
N LEU A 15 16.90 -6.22 16.56
CA LEU A 15 15.47 -6.07 16.86
C LEU A 15 14.94 -7.26 17.67
N ASP A 16 15.42 -8.48 17.37
CA ASP A 16 15.06 -9.70 18.10
C ASP A 16 16.26 -10.65 18.18
N ARG A 17 16.83 -10.76 19.38
CA ARG A 17 17.99 -11.62 19.67
C ARG A 17 17.73 -13.10 19.39
N ASN A 18 16.47 -13.54 19.39
CA ASN A 18 16.13 -14.93 19.07
C ASN A 18 16.43 -15.27 17.61
N LEU A 19 16.45 -14.29 16.72
CA LEU A 19 16.82 -14.49 15.32
C LEU A 19 18.30 -14.78 15.12
N ALA A 20 19.18 -14.35 16.05
CA ALA A 20 20.61 -14.60 15.98
C ALA A 20 21.00 -16.04 16.33
N THR A 21 20.19 -16.75 17.09
CA THR A 21 20.61 -17.99 17.77
C THR A 21 20.05 -19.27 17.17
N ALA A 22 19.00 -19.23 16.33
CA ALA A 22 18.35 -20.46 15.89
C ALA A 22 17.84 -20.39 14.43
N LYS A 23 18.12 -21.49 13.71
CA LYS A 23 17.51 -21.74 12.40
C LYS A 23 16.05 -22.18 12.58
N GLY A 24 15.17 -21.68 11.73
CA GLY A 24 13.74 -22.05 11.76
C GLY A 24 12.91 -21.34 12.82
N VAL A 25 13.42 -20.23 13.37
CA VAL A 25 12.74 -19.45 14.41
C VAL A 25 11.86 -18.36 13.79
N GLU A 26 10.71 -18.16 14.40
CA GLU A 26 9.82 -17.03 14.15
C GLU A 26 10.05 -15.95 15.19
N SER A 27 10.21 -14.71 14.73
CA SER A 27 10.37 -13.57 15.62
C SER A 27 9.05 -13.22 16.33
N LEU A 28 9.17 -12.85 17.60
CA LEU A 28 8.04 -12.31 18.37
C LEU A 28 7.93 -10.78 18.24
N ALA A 29 8.98 -10.11 17.80
CA ALA A 29 9.04 -8.65 17.73
C ALA A 29 8.77 -8.10 16.33
N VAL A 30 9.12 -8.85 15.28
CA VAL A 30 8.99 -8.43 13.88
C VAL A 30 8.37 -9.56 13.03
N PRO A 31 7.65 -9.24 11.92
CA PRO A 31 6.97 -10.26 11.12
C PRO A 31 7.94 -11.05 10.22
N VAL A 32 8.95 -11.66 10.84
CA VAL A 32 10.04 -12.38 10.18
C VAL A 32 10.16 -13.79 10.73
N LYS A 33 10.35 -14.74 9.82
CA LYS A 33 10.63 -16.14 10.14
C LYS A 33 11.77 -16.65 9.27
N TYR A 34 12.78 -17.25 9.88
CA TYR A 34 13.85 -17.94 9.17
C TYR A 34 13.47 -19.39 8.87
N THR A 35 13.90 -19.89 7.72
CA THR A 35 13.80 -21.30 7.38
C THR A 35 14.95 -22.10 8.00
N ALA A 36 14.79 -23.41 8.17
CA ALA A 36 15.83 -24.30 8.65
C ALA A 36 17.10 -24.32 7.76
N LYS A 37 16.94 -23.96 6.47
CA LYS A 37 18.05 -23.91 5.48
C LYS A 37 18.76 -22.56 5.46
N GLY A 38 18.34 -21.59 6.27
CA GLY A 38 18.75 -20.20 6.19
C GLY A 38 17.93 -19.46 5.11
N GLY A 39 17.70 -18.17 5.32
CA GLY A 39 16.84 -17.35 4.47
C GLY A 39 15.44 -17.19 5.04
N PHE A 40 14.67 -16.28 4.44
CA PHE A 40 13.34 -15.93 4.92
C PHE A 40 12.27 -16.93 4.46
N ALA A 41 11.33 -17.24 5.33
CA ALA A 41 10.16 -18.01 4.95
C ALA A 41 9.25 -17.15 4.05
N SER A 42 8.44 -17.82 3.20
CA SER A 42 7.55 -17.15 2.23
C SER A 42 6.50 -16.23 2.86
N ASN A 43 6.19 -16.42 4.13
CA ASN A 43 5.28 -15.57 4.90
C ASN A 43 5.97 -14.44 5.65
N SER A 44 7.31 -14.31 5.54
CA SER A 44 8.05 -13.22 6.15
C SER A 44 7.78 -11.91 5.40
N LYS A 45 7.45 -10.85 6.14
CA LYS A 45 7.23 -9.52 5.57
C LYS A 45 8.54 -8.72 5.62
N VAL A 46 9.40 -8.98 4.64
CA VAL A 46 10.72 -8.33 4.53
C VAL A 46 10.87 -7.64 3.17
N ALA A 47 11.65 -6.57 3.17
CA ALA A 47 12.03 -5.85 1.96
C ALA A 47 13.54 -5.61 1.95
N SER A 48 14.15 -5.69 0.76
CA SER A 48 15.53 -5.27 0.59
C SER A 48 15.69 -3.77 0.82
N GLN A 49 16.92 -3.31 1.03
CA GLN A 49 17.20 -1.88 1.18
C GLN A 49 16.74 -1.07 -0.05
N GLU A 50 16.90 -1.62 -1.25
CA GLU A 50 16.43 -1.01 -2.50
C GLU A 50 14.90 -0.89 -2.50
N GLN A 51 14.19 -1.97 -2.24
CA GLN A 51 12.73 -2.01 -2.15
C GLN A 51 12.18 -1.05 -1.09
N PHE A 52 12.85 -0.99 0.06
CA PHE A 52 12.48 -0.07 1.12
C PHE A 52 12.69 1.38 0.70
N GLY A 53 13.78 1.67 -0.02
CA GLY A 53 14.05 2.98 -0.61
C GLY A 53 12.99 3.39 -1.62
N ASP A 54 12.58 2.49 -2.52
CA ASP A 54 11.54 2.73 -3.51
C ASP A 54 10.17 3.01 -2.85
N MET A 55 9.83 2.23 -1.82
CA MET A 55 8.61 2.45 -1.06
C MET A 55 8.61 3.80 -0.35
N MET A 56 9.70 4.17 0.33
CA MET A 56 9.81 5.45 1.03
C MET A 56 9.77 6.63 0.06
N TRP A 57 10.41 6.49 -1.10
CA TRP A 57 10.34 7.49 -2.15
C TRP A 57 8.90 7.66 -2.66
N TYR A 58 8.19 6.56 -2.92
CA TYR A 58 6.78 6.56 -3.33
C TYR A 58 5.89 7.26 -2.29
N VAL A 59 6.04 6.91 -1.01
CA VAL A 59 5.27 7.53 0.09
C VAL A 59 5.50 9.04 0.13
N ASN A 60 6.76 9.49 0.00
CA ASN A 60 7.08 10.92 -0.04
C ASN A 60 6.45 11.64 -1.24
N CYS A 61 6.45 11.00 -2.42
CA CYS A 61 5.80 11.56 -3.61
C CYS A 61 4.29 11.67 -3.41
N LYS A 62 3.65 10.64 -2.84
CA LYS A 62 2.21 10.65 -2.54
C LYS A 62 1.83 11.65 -1.46
N ALA A 63 2.63 11.80 -0.43
CA ALA A 63 2.41 12.82 0.60
C ALA A 63 2.43 14.24 0.01
N LYS A 64 3.40 14.53 -0.87
CA LYS A 64 3.48 15.82 -1.58
C LYS A 64 2.29 16.04 -2.51
N GLU A 65 1.87 15.00 -3.25
CA GLU A 65 0.69 15.07 -4.14
C GLU A 65 -0.58 15.38 -3.35
N ILE A 66 -0.81 14.65 -2.25
CA ILE A 66 -1.97 14.84 -1.38
C ILE A 66 -1.94 16.23 -0.74
N GLY A 67 -0.78 16.66 -0.22
CA GLY A 67 -0.60 18.00 0.33
C GLY A 67 -0.90 19.10 -0.68
N GLY A 68 -0.44 18.95 -1.93
CA GLY A 68 -0.76 19.86 -3.02
C GLY A 68 -2.25 19.93 -3.34
N LYS A 69 -2.96 18.79 -3.34
CA LYS A 69 -4.41 18.74 -3.53
C LYS A 69 -5.16 19.44 -2.40
N ILE A 70 -4.75 19.22 -1.15
CA ILE A 70 -5.35 19.90 0.02
C ILE A 70 -5.16 21.42 -0.08
N LEU A 71 -3.94 21.88 -0.34
CA LEU A 71 -3.63 23.30 -0.49
C LEU A 71 -4.34 23.94 -1.70
N GLY A 72 -4.55 23.16 -2.76
CA GLY A 72 -5.34 23.57 -3.94
C GLY A 72 -6.86 23.57 -3.72
N GLY A 73 -7.34 23.28 -2.52
CA GLY A 73 -8.77 23.28 -2.18
C GLY A 73 -9.55 22.10 -2.79
N ASN A 74 -8.90 20.97 -3.06
CA ASN A 74 -9.62 19.80 -3.55
C ASN A 74 -10.53 19.23 -2.46
N THR A 75 -11.85 19.25 -2.71
CA THR A 75 -12.90 18.75 -1.81
C THR A 75 -13.63 17.53 -2.41
N GLU A 76 -13.04 16.87 -3.39
CA GLU A 76 -13.64 15.69 -4.04
C GLU A 76 -13.87 14.56 -3.06
N VAL A 77 -15.10 14.07 -3.00
CA VAL A 77 -15.46 12.90 -2.19
C VAL A 77 -15.18 11.64 -2.99
N ASN A 78 -14.08 10.98 -2.65
CA ASN A 78 -13.57 9.81 -3.39
C ASN A 78 -13.10 8.69 -2.43
N PRO A 79 -14.03 8.08 -1.65
CA PRO A 79 -13.70 7.02 -0.71
C PRO A 79 -13.24 5.75 -1.44
N PHE A 80 -12.34 4.99 -0.82
CA PHE A 80 -11.93 3.71 -1.36
C PHE A 80 -12.79 2.56 -0.85
N GLU A 81 -12.86 1.49 -1.66
CA GLU A 81 -13.37 0.18 -1.29
C GLU A 81 -12.36 -0.89 -1.71
N GLN A 82 -12.02 -1.79 -0.81
CA GLN A 82 -11.18 -2.95 -1.06
C GLN A 82 -11.81 -4.20 -0.46
N GLN A 83 -12.28 -5.10 -1.28
CA GLN A 83 -12.99 -6.31 -0.86
C GLN A 83 -14.22 -5.97 0.02
N LYS A 84 -14.14 -6.24 1.34
CA LYS A 84 -15.21 -5.97 2.32
C LYS A 84 -14.96 -4.72 3.16
N GLU A 85 -13.80 -4.08 2.98
CA GLU A 85 -13.41 -2.89 3.73
C GLU A 85 -13.58 -1.64 2.87
N ASN A 86 -14.10 -0.58 3.47
CA ASN A 86 -14.20 0.72 2.81
C ASN A 86 -13.90 1.86 3.77
N ALA A 87 -13.54 3.00 3.21
CA ALA A 87 -13.17 4.20 3.96
C ALA A 87 -14.30 4.76 4.84
N CYS A 88 -15.56 4.39 4.57
CA CYS A 88 -16.72 4.97 5.24
C CYS A 88 -17.13 4.24 6.51
N VAL A 89 -16.67 3.02 6.76
CA VAL A 89 -17.11 2.19 7.90
C VAL A 89 -16.84 2.87 9.24
N TYR A 90 -15.63 3.42 9.39
CA TYR A 90 -15.19 4.09 10.63
C TYR A 90 -14.99 5.59 10.46
N CYS A 91 -15.56 6.20 9.39
CA CYS A 91 -15.39 7.61 9.12
C CYS A 91 -16.23 8.46 10.09
N PRO A 92 -15.63 9.35 10.91
CA PRO A 92 -16.35 10.21 11.83
C PRO A 92 -17.20 11.28 11.13
N TYR A 93 -16.93 11.55 9.85
CA TYR A 93 -17.63 12.56 9.05
C TYR A 93 -18.76 12.00 8.20
N ARG A 94 -19.14 10.73 8.37
CA ARG A 94 -20.16 10.07 7.56
C ARG A 94 -21.50 10.80 7.57
N SER A 95 -21.89 11.35 8.70
CA SER A 95 -23.17 12.07 8.87
C SER A 95 -23.22 13.41 8.14
N VAL A 96 -22.08 14.03 7.84
CA VAL A 96 -22.01 15.35 7.18
C VAL A 96 -21.48 15.27 5.75
N CYS A 97 -20.82 14.16 5.38
CA CYS A 97 -20.21 13.98 4.08
C CYS A 97 -21.24 13.85 2.94
N GLY A 98 -22.43 13.27 3.24
CA GLY A 98 -23.48 13.06 2.26
C GLY A 98 -23.18 12.01 1.18
N PHE A 99 -22.07 11.25 1.31
CA PHE A 99 -21.74 10.19 0.35
C PHE A 99 -22.74 9.04 0.43
N ASP A 100 -23.42 8.76 -0.67
CA ASP A 100 -24.31 7.59 -0.84
C ASP A 100 -24.19 7.11 -2.30
N GLU A 101 -23.85 5.83 -2.51
CA GLU A 101 -23.76 5.21 -3.84
C GLU A 101 -25.09 5.22 -4.63
N LYS A 102 -26.23 5.41 -3.93
CA LYS A 102 -27.54 5.55 -4.58
C LYS A 102 -27.72 6.90 -5.27
N VAL A 103 -26.90 7.88 -4.91
CA VAL A 103 -26.92 9.20 -5.53
C VAL A 103 -26.06 9.18 -6.79
N PRO A 104 -26.60 9.56 -7.96
CA PRO A 104 -25.85 9.61 -9.20
C PRO A 104 -24.57 10.47 -9.07
N GLY A 105 -23.45 9.94 -9.52
CA GLY A 105 -22.14 10.60 -9.43
C GLY A 105 -21.28 10.18 -8.24
N TYR A 106 -21.85 9.56 -7.20
CA TYR A 106 -21.07 9.01 -6.10
C TYR A 106 -20.76 7.54 -6.34
N ARG A 107 -19.47 7.18 -6.16
CA ARG A 107 -19.00 5.80 -6.25
C ARG A 107 -17.75 5.58 -5.42
N TYR A 108 -17.55 4.36 -4.95
CA TYR A 108 -16.29 3.97 -4.35
C TYR A 108 -15.20 3.79 -5.41
N ARG A 109 -13.99 4.24 -5.07
CA ARG A 109 -12.79 3.89 -5.80
C ARG A 109 -12.36 2.49 -5.40
N ARG A 110 -12.61 1.51 -6.25
CA ARG A 110 -12.29 0.11 -6.00
C ARG A 110 -10.80 -0.12 -6.13
N LEU A 111 -10.17 -0.60 -5.04
CA LEU A 111 -8.76 -0.98 -5.01
C LEU A 111 -8.63 -2.46 -5.33
N VAL A 112 -7.77 -2.77 -6.30
CA VAL A 112 -7.43 -4.15 -6.67
C VAL A 112 -6.25 -4.59 -5.82
N PRO A 113 -6.33 -5.74 -5.11
CA PRO A 113 -5.19 -6.27 -4.39
C PRO A 113 -4.14 -6.77 -5.39
N TYR A 114 -2.89 -6.39 -5.18
CA TYR A 114 -1.74 -6.86 -5.94
C TYR A 114 -0.99 -7.91 -5.14
N LYS A 115 -0.29 -8.82 -5.83
CA LYS A 115 0.70 -9.70 -5.21
C LYS A 115 1.93 -8.90 -4.81
N THR A 116 2.68 -9.41 -3.84
CA THR A 116 3.85 -8.70 -3.30
C THR A 116 4.88 -8.39 -4.39
N GLU A 117 5.14 -9.34 -5.29
CA GLU A 117 6.08 -9.19 -6.39
C GLU A 117 5.64 -8.06 -7.35
N GLU A 118 4.35 -8.04 -7.70
CA GLU A 118 3.76 -7.00 -8.56
C GLU A 118 3.86 -5.60 -7.93
N ILE A 119 3.77 -5.53 -6.59
CA ILE A 119 3.91 -4.26 -5.87
C ILE A 119 5.33 -3.71 -6.04
N TRP A 120 6.34 -4.56 -5.86
CA TRP A 120 7.74 -4.14 -6.02
C TRP A 120 8.07 -3.70 -7.44
N GLU A 121 7.59 -4.43 -8.45
CA GLU A 121 7.75 -4.04 -9.86
C GLU A 121 7.09 -2.68 -10.15
N LYS A 122 5.87 -2.45 -9.64
CA LYS A 122 5.15 -1.18 -9.80
C LYS A 122 5.84 -0.02 -9.10
N LEU A 123 6.39 -0.23 -7.90
CA LEU A 123 7.13 0.81 -7.17
C LEU A 123 8.39 1.21 -7.93
N LYS A 124 9.11 0.24 -8.51
CA LYS A 124 10.27 0.49 -9.34
C LYS A 124 9.90 1.23 -10.62
N GLU A 125 8.87 0.79 -11.34
CA GLU A 125 8.35 1.48 -12.52
C GLU A 125 7.93 2.92 -12.21
N TYR A 126 7.27 3.12 -11.07
CA TYR A 126 6.86 4.44 -10.63
C TYR A 126 8.05 5.37 -10.36
N ARG A 127 9.13 4.84 -9.76
CA ARG A 127 10.36 5.60 -9.52
C ARG A 127 11.07 6.00 -10.81
N GLU A 128 11.12 5.08 -11.79
CA GLU A 128 11.73 5.33 -13.10
C GLU A 128 10.90 6.30 -13.96
N ASN A 129 9.57 6.29 -13.83
CA ASN A 129 8.65 7.07 -14.66
C ASN A 129 7.54 7.74 -13.84
N PRO A 130 7.86 8.71 -12.95
CA PRO A 130 6.89 9.30 -12.05
C PRO A 130 5.77 10.07 -12.76
N GLU A 131 6.01 10.53 -13.98
CA GLU A 131 5.01 11.27 -14.75
C GLU A 131 3.92 10.37 -15.36
N LYS A 132 4.25 9.15 -15.77
CA LYS A 132 3.26 8.20 -16.30
C LYS A 132 2.15 7.86 -15.30
N GLU A 133 2.48 7.82 -14.03
CA GLU A 133 1.51 7.50 -12.96
C GLU A 133 0.70 8.71 -12.50
N ARG A 134 1.20 9.95 -12.62
CA ARG A 134 0.40 11.16 -12.39
C ARG A 134 -0.86 11.19 -13.27
N PHE A 135 -0.75 10.73 -14.52
CA PHE A 135 -1.87 10.68 -15.46
C PHE A 135 -2.85 9.52 -15.19
N LYS A 136 -2.38 8.38 -14.65
CA LYS A 136 -3.26 7.24 -14.36
C LYS A 136 -4.14 7.46 -13.13
N HIS A 137 -3.69 8.23 -12.14
CA HIS A 137 -4.47 8.53 -10.92
C HIS A 137 -5.46 9.68 -11.09
N GLY A 138 -5.33 10.48 -12.16
CA GLY A 138 -6.33 11.51 -12.55
C GLY A 138 -7.47 10.96 -13.40
N ARG A 139 -7.35 9.77 -13.95
CA ARG A 139 -8.39 9.04 -14.68
C ARG A 139 -8.36 7.60 -14.24
N PHE A 140 -8.99 7.30 -13.12
CA PHE A 140 -9.37 5.92 -12.85
C PHE A 140 -10.41 5.55 -13.92
N MET A 141 -9.96 4.74 -14.86
CA MET A 141 -10.66 4.35 -16.07
C MET A 141 -12.11 3.99 -15.78
N ASP A 142 -13.00 4.73 -16.35
CA ASP A 142 -14.34 4.33 -16.73
C ASP A 142 -14.29 3.11 -17.69
N LYS A 143 -13.95 1.95 -17.13
CA LYS A 143 -14.21 0.67 -17.80
C LYS A 143 -15.55 0.15 -17.30
N GLY A 144 -16.63 0.82 -17.72
CA GLY A 144 -17.96 0.41 -17.30
C GLY A 144 -19.11 1.18 -17.95
N ALA A 145 -18.85 2.02 -18.96
CA ALA A 145 -19.90 2.73 -19.66
C ALA A 145 -19.78 2.59 -21.18
N ALA A 146 -19.57 1.36 -21.64
CA ALA A 146 -19.70 1.04 -23.06
C ALA A 146 -20.18 -0.40 -23.17
N GLU A 147 -21.50 -0.59 -22.95
CA GLU A 147 -22.32 -1.66 -23.50
C GLU A 147 -23.69 -1.62 -22.82
N SER A 148 -24.53 -0.74 -23.28
CA SER A 148 -25.99 -0.94 -23.31
C SER A 148 -26.60 0.13 -24.21
N HIS A 149 -26.62 -0.18 -25.50
CA HIS A 149 -27.61 0.27 -26.42
C HIS A 149 -28.14 -0.95 -27.15
#